data_d30eca2b14f874ff007d204397631819
#
_entry.id   d30eca2b14f874ff007d204397631819
#
_cell.length_a   1.000
_cell.length_b   1.000
_cell.length_c   1.000
_cell.angle_alpha   90.00
_cell.angle_beta   90.00
_cell.angle_gamma   90.00
#
_symmetry.space_group_name_H-M   'P 1'
#
loop_
_entity.id
_entity.type
_entity.pdbx_description
1 polymer ?
#
loop_
_entity_poly.entity_id
_entity_poly.type
_entity_poly.pdbx_seq_one_letter_code
_entity_poly.pdbx_strand_id
1 'polypeptide(L)'
;TINTTNSPNLNDFNGLSNGSLQSFIGLSDNSKLQRFWASGSKIESYDFSKMTNLRDVNLASAAVKEIKGLSAAGANLKELQLSNTHVGSLDVSNNPNLTKLDLYNVREMSALDVTHNPNLIYLRTTFIPFTSLDLSNNTKLVELSIAHNKLSSFDIRHMPNLAKFYAGSQKPNGFLANITVTMTAAQKAKLEQVKPFKESANDDRANYDDTNSWVKVVVAP
;
A
#
# COMPACT_ATOMS: atom_id res chain seq x y z
N THR A 1 -16.64 9.92 -20.26
CA THR A 1 -15.87 11.17 -20.16
C THR A 1 -16.48 12.10 -19.14
N ILE A 2 -15.65 12.72 -18.31
CA ILE A 2 -16.01 13.83 -17.42
C ILE A 2 -15.17 15.03 -17.84
N ASN A 3 -15.83 16.19 -17.98
CA ASN A 3 -15.17 17.46 -18.32
C ASN A 3 -15.16 18.37 -17.10
N THR A 4 -13.96 18.74 -16.64
CA THR A 4 -13.72 19.62 -15.48
C THR A 4 -13.03 20.94 -15.86
N THR A 5 -12.89 21.25 -17.17
CA THR A 5 -12.17 22.42 -17.68
C THR A 5 -12.64 23.74 -17.07
N ASN A 6 -13.95 23.88 -16.83
CA ASN A 6 -14.54 25.11 -16.28
C ASN A 6 -14.86 25.02 -14.78
N SER A 7 -14.13 24.19 -14.05
CA SER A 7 -14.36 23.95 -12.62
C SER A 7 -13.16 24.34 -11.76
N PRO A 8 -12.66 25.61 -11.80
CA PRO A 8 -11.41 26.04 -11.16
C PRO A 8 -11.46 25.96 -9.63
N ASN A 9 -12.65 25.79 -9.03
CA ASN A 9 -12.84 25.65 -7.60
C ASN A 9 -13.14 24.19 -7.19
N LEU A 10 -13.01 23.23 -8.10
CA LEU A 10 -13.22 21.83 -7.78
C LEU A 10 -12.16 21.39 -6.75
N ASN A 11 -12.60 21.05 -5.53
CA ASN A 11 -11.76 20.59 -4.44
C ASN A 11 -12.00 19.13 -4.08
N ASP A 12 -13.09 18.55 -4.55
CA ASP A 12 -13.48 17.16 -4.26
C ASP A 12 -14.09 16.52 -5.51
N PHE A 13 -13.49 15.43 -5.95
CA PHE A 13 -14.04 14.57 -7.00
C PHE A 13 -14.31 13.17 -6.42
N ASN A 14 -15.59 12.78 -6.40
CA ASN A 14 -16.02 11.48 -5.95
C ASN A 14 -16.76 10.74 -7.08
N GLY A 15 -16.03 9.89 -7.78
CA GLY A 15 -16.53 8.99 -8.81
C GLY A 15 -16.36 7.52 -8.42
N LEU A 16 -16.57 7.18 -7.14
CA LEU A 16 -16.43 5.81 -6.64
C LEU A 16 -17.28 4.81 -7.42
N SER A 17 -16.66 3.65 -7.69
CA SER A 17 -17.30 2.52 -8.38
C SER A 17 -17.83 2.85 -9.78
N ASN A 18 -17.27 3.86 -10.45
CA ASN A 18 -17.70 4.28 -11.77
C ASN A 18 -16.97 3.48 -12.87
N GLY A 19 -17.36 2.21 -13.05
CA GLY A 19 -16.83 1.33 -14.10
C GLY A 19 -17.06 1.81 -15.54
N SER A 20 -17.82 2.90 -15.73
CA SER A 20 -18.06 3.53 -17.03
C SER A 20 -17.14 4.73 -17.28
N LEU A 21 -16.36 5.20 -16.29
CA LEU A 21 -15.48 6.34 -16.44
C LEU A 21 -14.25 5.95 -17.27
N GLN A 22 -14.11 6.54 -18.46
CA GLN A 22 -13.06 6.23 -19.44
C GLN A 22 -12.06 7.37 -19.64
N SER A 23 -12.45 8.62 -19.35
CA SER A 23 -11.57 9.77 -19.56
C SER A 23 -12.00 10.99 -18.77
N PHE A 24 -11.02 11.87 -18.52
CA PHE A 24 -11.20 13.23 -18.05
C PHE A 24 -10.77 14.22 -19.13
N ILE A 25 -11.41 15.38 -19.17
CA ILE A 25 -11.00 16.57 -19.89
C ILE A 25 -10.78 17.67 -18.85
N GLY A 26 -9.64 18.35 -18.89
CA GLY A 26 -9.31 19.47 -18.01
C GLY A 26 -9.03 19.06 -16.55
N LEU A 27 -8.72 17.80 -16.28
CA LEU A 27 -8.39 17.37 -14.90
C LEU A 27 -7.18 18.15 -14.37
N SER A 28 -6.15 18.36 -15.18
CA SER A 28 -4.95 19.13 -14.82
C SER A 28 -5.22 20.60 -14.45
N ASP A 29 -6.38 21.14 -14.77
CA ASP A 29 -6.71 22.53 -14.48
C ASP A 29 -7.26 22.73 -13.07
N ASN A 30 -7.44 21.64 -12.33
CA ASN A 30 -8.08 21.62 -11.01
C ASN A 30 -7.04 21.63 -9.88
N SER A 31 -6.17 22.64 -9.83
CA SER A 31 -5.08 22.75 -8.84
C SER A 31 -5.57 22.82 -7.38
N LYS A 32 -6.83 23.16 -7.12
CA LYS A 32 -7.44 23.18 -5.79
C LYS A 32 -7.93 21.82 -5.31
N LEU A 33 -7.86 20.79 -6.16
CA LEU A 33 -8.35 19.47 -5.82
C LEU A 33 -7.61 18.89 -4.63
N GLN A 34 -8.36 18.50 -3.59
CA GLN A 34 -7.83 17.88 -2.37
C GLN A 34 -8.14 16.38 -2.32
N ARG A 35 -9.33 16.00 -2.78
CA ARG A 35 -9.74 14.59 -2.85
C ARG A 35 -10.04 14.18 -4.29
N PHE A 36 -9.46 13.07 -4.69
CA PHE A 36 -9.70 12.47 -5.99
C PHE A 36 -9.98 10.97 -5.87
N TRP A 37 -11.25 10.61 -5.96
CA TRP A 37 -11.72 9.23 -5.88
C TRP A 37 -12.33 8.81 -7.21
N ALA A 38 -11.63 7.93 -7.93
CA ALA A 38 -12.05 7.38 -9.22
C ALA A 38 -11.89 5.86 -9.27
N SER A 39 -12.25 5.19 -8.16
CA SER A 39 -12.15 3.74 -8.07
C SER A 39 -13.05 3.05 -9.10
N GLY A 40 -12.56 1.92 -9.62
CA GLY A 40 -13.27 1.15 -10.65
C GLY A 40 -13.25 1.78 -12.05
N SER A 41 -12.62 2.95 -12.25
CA SER A 41 -12.54 3.59 -13.56
C SER A 41 -11.75 2.77 -14.59
N LYS A 42 -12.03 2.99 -15.87
CA LYS A 42 -11.30 2.38 -17.01
C LYS A 42 -10.14 3.24 -17.51
N ILE A 43 -9.74 4.25 -16.75
CA ILE A 43 -8.64 5.15 -17.12
C ILE A 43 -7.32 4.47 -16.78
N GLU A 44 -6.43 4.39 -17.77
CA GLU A 44 -5.14 3.70 -17.63
C GLU A 44 -4.01 4.59 -17.13
N SER A 45 -4.14 5.91 -17.23
CA SER A 45 -3.11 6.86 -16.78
C SER A 45 -3.73 8.10 -16.15
N TYR A 46 -3.14 8.56 -15.04
CA TYR A 46 -3.48 9.81 -14.38
C TYR A 46 -2.26 10.70 -14.26
N ASP A 47 -2.45 12.00 -14.55
CA ASP A 47 -1.43 13.04 -14.36
C ASP A 47 -1.89 14.04 -13.30
N PHE A 48 -1.21 14.04 -12.15
CA PHE A 48 -1.45 14.92 -11.02
C PHE A 48 -0.44 16.06 -10.91
N SER A 49 0.37 16.31 -11.95
CA SER A 49 1.51 17.24 -11.92
C SER A 49 1.15 18.69 -11.53
N LYS A 50 -0.11 19.09 -11.68
CA LYS A 50 -0.56 20.45 -11.30
C LYS A 50 -1.41 20.46 -10.02
N MET A 51 -1.62 19.32 -9.36
CA MET A 51 -2.53 19.18 -8.22
C MET A 51 -1.79 19.35 -6.89
N THR A 52 -1.36 20.58 -6.62
CA THR A 52 -0.52 20.91 -5.46
C THR A 52 -1.23 20.75 -4.10
N ASN A 53 -2.57 20.70 -4.09
CA ASN A 53 -3.37 20.58 -2.85
C ASN A 53 -3.88 19.15 -2.59
N LEU A 54 -3.50 18.18 -3.42
CA LEU A 54 -4.02 16.82 -3.35
C LEU A 54 -3.63 16.14 -2.02
N ARG A 55 -4.62 15.60 -1.32
CA ARG A 55 -4.47 14.98 0.00
C ARG A 55 -4.86 13.51 0.01
N ASP A 56 -5.87 13.15 -0.76
CA ASP A 56 -6.48 11.83 -0.72
C ASP A 56 -6.79 11.36 -2.13
N VAL A 57 -6.14 10.28 -2.54
CA VAL A 57 -6.30 9.65 -3.86
C VAL A 57 -6.77 8.22 -3.69
N ASN A 58 -7.91 7.89 -4.27
CA ASN A 58 -8.41 6.52 -4.33
C ASN A 58 -8.69 6.10 -5.78
N LEU A 59 -7.85 5.21 -6.28
CA LEU A 59 -7.96 4.58 -7.59
C LEU A 59 -8.15 3.06 -7.48
N ALA A 60 -8.60 2.57 -6.34
CA ALA A 60 -8.76 1.13 -6.11
C ALA A 60 -9.64 0.48 -7.21
N SER A 61 -9.21 -0.66 -7.70
CA SER A 61 -9.87 -1.41 -8.78
C SER A 61 -10.02 -0.64 -10.11
N ALA A 62 -9.31 0.47 -10.27
CA ALA A 62 -9.23 1.15 -11.56
C ALA A 62 -8.26 0.44 -12.51
N ALA A 63 -8.44 0.63 -13.82
CA ALA A 63 -7.56 0.06 -14.85
C ALA A 63 -6.18 0.75 -14.92
N VAL A 64 -5.84 1.59 -13.93
CA VAL A 64 -4.64 2.43 -13.95
C VAL A 64 -3.36 1.60 -13.98
N LYS A 65 -2.46 1.98 -14.88
CA LYS A 65 -1.12 1.43 -15.09
C LYS A 65 -0.04 2.44 -14.76
N GLU A 66 -0.34 3.73 -14.91
CA GLU A 66 0.61 4.82 -14.74
C GLU A 66 0.01 5.98 -13.93
N ILE A 67 0.78 6.48 -12.97
CA ILE A 67 0.44 7.67 -12.19
C ILE A 67 1.63 8.62 -12.28
N LYS A 68 1.39 9.85 -12.77
CA LYS A 68 2.39 10.91 -12.87
C LYS A 68 2.09 12.02 -11.87
N GLY A 69 3.13 12.71 -11.44
CA GLY A 69 3.02 14.00 -10.77
C GLY A 69 2.53 13.96 -9.34
N LEU A 70 2.55 12.84 -8.64
CA LEU A 70 2.23 12.81 -7.20
C LEU A 70 3.15 13.73 -6.38
N SER A 71 4.38 13.97 -6.85
CA SER A 71 5.34 14.90 -6.25
C SER A 71 4.81 16.34 -6.15
N ALA A 72 3.89 16.76 -7.04
CA ALA A 72 3.29 18.09 -7.00
C ALA A 72 2.46 18.32 -5.71
N ALA A 73 1.82 17.28 -5.19
CA ALA A 73 1.09 17.34 -3.92
C ALA A 73 2.04 17.53 -2.70
N GLY A 74 3.29 17.13 -2.82
CA GLY A 74 4.32 17.30 -1.80
C GLY A 74 3.87 16.79 -0.44
N ALA A 75 4.05 17.60 0.60
CA ALA A 75 3.66 17.28 1.97
C ALA A 75 2.13 17.25 2.20
N ASN A 76 1.31 17.64 1.22
CA ASN A 76 -0.15 17.62 1.37
C ASN A 76 -0.74 16.21 1.24
N LEU A 77 -0.12 15.31 0.44
CA LEU A 77 -0.64 13.95 0.24
C LEU A 77 -0.58 13.15 1.55
N LYS A 78 -1.72 12.63 1.97
CA LYS A 78 -1.93 11.86 3.20
C LYS A 78 -2.31 10.41 2.94
N GLU A 79 -3.18 10.17 1.96
CA GLU A 79 -3.69 8.84 1.66
C GLU A 79 -3.61 8.53 0.18
N LEU A 80 -3.11 7.32 -0.14
CA LEU A 80 -3.05 6.79 -1.49
C LEU A 80 -3.54 5.33 -1.49
N GLN A 81 -4.60 5.05 -2.25
CA GLN A 81 -5.22 3.74 -2.36
C GLN A 81 -5.22 3.28 -3.81
N LEU A 82 -4.45 2.23 -4.10
CA LEU A 82 -4.22 1.65 -5.42
C LEU A 82 -4.53 0.15 -5.47
N SER A 83 -5.31 -0.35 -4.51
CA SER A 83 -5.64 -1.79 -4.43
C SER A 83 -6.25 -2.31 -5.73
N ASN A 84 -5.83 -3.49 -6.18
CA ASN A 84 -6.31 -4.14 -7.41
C ASN A 84 -6.12 -3.27 -8.67
N THR A 85 -4.98 -2.60 -8.79
CA THR A 85 -4.58 -1.84 -9.99
C THR A 85 -3.40 -2.51 -10.70
N HIS A 86 -3.01 -1.96 -11.86
CA HIS A 86 -1.93 -2.47 -12.71
C HIS A 86 -0.70 -1.55 -12.70
N VAL A 87 -0.53 -0.77 -11.64
CA VAL A 87 0.60 0.17 -11.51
C VAL A 87 1.90 -0.63 -11.36
N GLY A 88 2.84 -0.45 -12.31
CA GLY A 88 4.11 -1.16 -12.31
C GLY A 88 5.19 -0.50 -11.45
N SER A 89 5.09 0.79 -11.21
CA SER A 89 6.02 1.58 -10.38
C SER A 89 5.29 2.73 -9.69
N LEU A 90 5.79 3.13 -8.53
CA LEU A 90 5.21 4.22 -7.74
C LEU A 90 6.34 5.03 -7.09
N ASP A 91 6.37 6.34 -7.35
CA ASP A 91 7.25 7.29 -6.68
C ASP A 91 6.45 8.14 -5.70
N VAL A 92 6.73 7.97 -4.40
CA VAL A 92 6.17 8.73 -3.27
C VAL A 92 7.26 9.45 -2.47
N SER A 93 8.47 9.57 -3.01
CA SER A 93 9.63 10.15 -2.32
C SER A 93 9.41 11.61 -1.89
N ASN A 94 8.61 12.37 -2.63
CA ASN A 94 8.27 13.74 -2.31
C ASN A 94 6.99 13.91 -1.48
N ASN A 95 6.47 12.83 -0.89
CA ASN A 95 5.24 12.85 -0.09
C ASN A 95 5.51 12.47 1.39
N PRO A 96 6.32 13.25 2.14
CA PRO A 96 6.82 12.85 3.47
C PRO A 96 5.72 12.71 4.53
N ASN A 97 4.57 13.30 4.29
CA ASN A 97 3.43 13.24 5.22
C ASN A 97 2.40 12.16 4.85
N LEU A 98 2.75 11.24 3.94
CA LEU A 98 1.89 10.10 3.63
C LEU A 98 1.72 9.23 4.88
N THR A 99 0.44 9.02 5.28
CA THR A 99 0.08 8.24 6.48
C THR A 99 -0.53 6.89 6.13
N LYS A 100 -1.15 6.79 4.94
CA LYS A 100 -1.79 5.56 4.48
C LYS A 100 -1.42 5.26 3.04
N LEU A 101 -0.88 4.06 2.82
CA LEU A 101 -0.59 3.51 1.50
C LEU A 101 -1.17 2.10 1.38
N ASP A 102 -2.13 1.93 0.48
CA ASP A 102 -2.78 0.65 0.22
C ASP A 102 -2.52 0.18 -1.21
N LEU A 103 -1.71 -0.86 -1.33
CA LEU A 103 -1.26 -1.49 -2.57
C LEU A 103 -1.72 -2.95 -2.67
N TYR A 104 -2.82 -3.33 -2.00
CA TYR A 104 -3.29 -4.72 -2.06
C TYR A 104 -3.45 -5.20 -3.51
N ASN A 105 -2.79 -6.33 -3.84
CA ASN A 105 -2.91 -7.01 -5.14
C ASN A 105 -2.48 -6.14 -6.36
N VAL A 106 -1.42 -5.33 -6.21
CA VAL A 106 -0.77 -4.59 -7.30
C VAL A 106 0.41 -5.43 -7.83
N ARG A 107 0.10 -6.43 -8.64
CA ARG A 107 1.01 -7.55 -8.98
C ARG A 107 2.13 -7.20 -9.96
N GLU A 108 1.98 -6.13 -10.71
CA GLU A 108 2.96 -5.64 -11.67
C GLU A 108 4.11 -4.89 -11.01
N MET A 109 3.92 -4.46 -9.75
CA MET A 109 4.94 -3.77 -8.97
C MET A 109 5.96 -4.79 -8.43
N SER A 110 7.25 -4.54 -8.65
CA SER A 110 8.33 -5.41 -8.20
C SER A 110 9.21 -4.80 -7.09
N ALA A 111 9.12 -3.49 -6.88
CA ALA A 111 9.84 -2.75 -5.85
C ALA A 111 9.01 -1.56 -5.36
N LEU A 112 9.24 -1.17 -4.12
CA LEU A 112 8.63 0.01 -3.48
C LEU A 112 9.66 0.65 -2.56
N ASP A 113 9.89 1.95 -2.74
CA ASP A 113 10.67 2.76 -1.81
C ASP A 113 9.74 3.69 -1.02
N VAL A 114 9.69 3.48 0.30
CA VAL A 114 8.94 4.31 1.26
C VAL A 114 9.85 4.87 2.35
N THR A 115 11.16 4.86 2.13
CA THR A 115 12.15 5.39 3.10
C THR A 115 11.98 6.88 3.35
N HIS A 116 11.37 7.61 2.40
CA HIS A 116 11.06 9.04 2.50
C HIS A 116 9.66 9.33 3.09
N ASN A 117 8.94 8.31 3.58
CA ASN A 117 7.60 8.45 4.14
C ASN A 117 7.55 8.08 5.64
N PRO A 118 8.28 8.80 6.52
CA PRO A 118 8.43 8.42 7.94
C PRO A 118 7.14 8.54 8.74
N ASN A 119 6.10 9.13 8.16
CA ASN A 119 4.81 9.31 8.81
C ASN A 119 3.78 8.21 8.49
N LEU A 120 4.18 7.14 7.77
CA LEU A 120 3.30 6.01 7.49
C LEU A 120 2.81 5.35 8.80
N ILE A 121 1.48 5.23 8.90
CA ILE A 121 0.75 4.56 9.98
C ILE A 121 0.16 3.24 9.48
N TYR A 122 -0.28 3.21 8.22
CA TYR A 122 -0.86 2.05 7.55
C TYR A 122 -0.13 1.77 6.24
N LEU A 123 0.35 0.53 6.08
CA LEU A 123 0.92 0.04 4.84
C LEU A 123 0.39 -1.36 4.53
N ARG A 124 -0.21 -1.54 3.34
CA ARG A 124 -0.62 -2.84 2.83
C ARG A 124 -0.01 -3.10 1.46
N THR A 125 0.83 -4.14 1.39
CA THR A 125 1.50 -4.62 0.17
C THR A 125 1.23 -6.11 -0.07
N THR A 126 0.07 -6.58 0.35
CA THR A 126 -0.33 -8.00 0.20
C THR A 126 -0.54 -8.37 -1.27
N PHE A 127 -0.10 -9.56 -1.67
CA PHE A 127 -0.14 -10.09 -3.04
C PHE A 127 0.70 -9.27 -4.04
N ILE A 128 1.85 -8.76 -3.61
CA ILE A 128 2.85 -8.14 -4.49
C ILE A 128 4.11 -9.01 -4.47
N PRO A 129 4.80 -9.22 -5.60
CA PRO A 129 5.93 -10.16 -5.64
C PRO A 129 7.23 -9.59 -5.06
N PHE A 130 7.19 -8.82 -3.98
CA PHE A 130 8.37 -8.24 -3.35
C PHE A 130 9.29 -9.31 -2.77
N THR A 131 10.56 -9.24 -3.12
CA THR A 131 11.65 -10.06 -2.55
C THR A 131 12.36 -9.36 -1.40
N SER A 132 12.26 -8.04 -1.34
CA SER A 132 12.75 -7.19 -0.26
C SER A 132 11.83 -5.98 -0.10
N LEU A 133 11.79 -5.41 1.09
CA LEU A 133 11.07 -4.19 1.41
C LEU A 133 11.77 -3.53 2.60
N ASP A 134 12.30 -2.32 2.39
CA ASP A 134 12.94 -1.55 3.45
C ASP A 134 11.93 -0.62 4.12
N LEU A 135 11.66 -0.87 5.39
CA LEU A 135 10.78 -0.05 6.24
C LEU A 135 11.52 0.55 7.44
N SER A 136 12.85 0.62 7.40
CA SER A 136 13.69 1.08 8.50
C SER A 136 13.31 2.49 9.01
N ASN A 137 12.81 3.35 8.13
CA ASN A 137 12.38 4.71 8.45
C ASN A 137 10.88 4.81 8.85
N ASN A 138 10.10 3.72 8.70
CA ASN A 138 8.65 3.76 8.91
C ASN A 138 8.27 3.33 10.34
N THR A 139 8.92 3.92 11.35
CA THR A 139 8.82 3.54 12.77
C THR A 139 7.46 3.85 13.40
N LYS A 140 6.60 4.65 12.71
CA LYS A 140 5.26 5.01 13.17
C LYS A 140 4.17 4.01 12.75
N LEU A 141 4.51 2.95 12.01
CA LEU A 141 3.55 1.96 11.55
C LEU A 141 2.78 1.35 12.73
N VAL A 142 1.46 1.34 12.59
CA VAL A 142 0.49 0.71 13.47
C VAL A 142 -0.10 -0.54 12.83
N GLU A 143 -0.32 -0.52 11.51
CA GLU A 143 -0.80 -1.67 10.75
C GLU A 143 0.09 -1.91 9.54
N LEU A 144 0.61 -3.14 9.42
CA LEU A 144 1.46 -3.58 8.32
C LEU A 144 0.98 -4.93 7.79
N SER A 145 0.70 -5.00 6.49
CA SER A 145 0.40 -6.25 5.81
C SER A 145 1.35 -6.47 4.63
N ILE A 146 2.23 -7.46 4.77
CA ILE A 146 3.21 -7.92 3.78
C ILE A 146 2.99 -9.38 3.38
N ALA A 147 1.81 -9.93 3.64
CA ALA A 147 1.48 -11.32 3.32
C ALA A 147 1.47 -11.59 1.81
N HIS A 148 1.63 -12.86 1.42
CA HIS A 148 1.58 -13.29 0.01
C HIS A 148 2.58 -12.57 -0.91
N ASN A 149 3.77 -12.25 -0.41
CA ASN A 149 4.90 -11.73 -1.17
C ASN A 149 5.94 -12.85 -1.44
N LYS A 150 7.19 -12.47 -1.65
CA LYS A 150 8.33 -13.39 -1.83
C LYS A 150 9.43 -13.13 -0.81
N LEU A 151 9.09 -12.60 0.37
CA LEU A 151 10.04 -12.28 1.43
C LEU A 151 10.49 -13.57 2.14
N SER A 152 11.75 -13.66 2.50
CA SER A 152 12.31 -14.77 3.29
C SER A 152 12.47 -14.40 4.77
N SER A 153 12.71 -13.13 5.06
CA SER A 153 12.85 -12.60 6.42
C SER A 153 12.37 -11.16 6.51
N PHE A 154 12.00 -10.75 7.73
CA PHE A 154 11.61 -9.38 8.02
C PHE A 154 11.88 -9.03 9.49
N ASP A 155 12.38 -7.84 9.77
CA ASP A 155 12.65 -7.35 11.13
C ASP A 155 11.70 -6.20 11.49
N ILE A 156 10.91 -6.38 12.54
CA ILE A 156 9.95 -5.37 13.00
C ILE A 156 10.35 -4.72 14.34
N ARG A 157 11.55 -4.99 14.88
CA ARG A 157 11.97 -4.47 16.17
C ARG A 157 11.95 -2.94 16.24
N HIS A 158 12.19 -2.27 15.12
CA HIS A 158 12.17 -0.81 14.98
C HIS A 158 10.75 -0.20 14.86
N MET A 159 9.68 -1.01 14.95
CA MET A 159 8.28 -0.60 14.84
C MET A 159 7.53 -0.73 16.19
N PRO A 160 7.81 0.11 17.20
CA PRO A 160 7.28 -0.06 18.56
C PRO A 160 5.75 0.09 18.64
N ASN A 161 5.16 0.83 17.68
CA ASN A 161 3.72 1.10 17.66
C ASN A 161 2.90 0.02 16.94
N LEU A 162 3.56 -0.95 16.28
CA LEU A 162 2.87 -1.95 15.47
C LEU A 162 1.85 -2.73 16.32
N ALA A 163 0.60 -2.71 15.88
CA ALA A 163 -0.54 -3.34 16.56
C ALA A 163 -1.20 -4.42 15.71
N LYS A 164 -1.06 -4.35 14.37
CA LYS A 164 -1.54 -5.38 13.46
C LYS A 164 -0.45 -5.70 12.45
N PHE A 165 -0.11 -6.97 12.34
CA PHE A 165 0.94 -7.45 11.45
C PHE A 165 0.52 -8.73 10.75
N TYR A 166 0.59 -8.74 9.41
CA TYR A 166 0.22 -9.87 8.57
C TYR A 166 1.37 -10.16 7.59
N ALA A 167 2.03 -11.31 7.74
CA ALA A 167 3.25 -11.63 7.00
C ALA A 167 3.27 -13.03 6.38
N GLY A 168 2.25 -13.84 6.60
CA GLY A 168 2.22 -15.23 6.17
C GLY A 168 2.15 -15.46 4.67
N SER A 169 2.16 -16.74 4.29
CA SER A 169 1.96 -17.19 2.91
C SER A 169 2.96 -16.62 1.90
N GLN A 170 4.22 -16.50 2.30
CA GLN A 170 5.29 -16.05 1.38
C GLN A 170 5.64 -17.13 0.34
N LYS A 171 6.07 -16.70 -0.85
CA LYS A 171 6.46 -17.60 -1.96
C LYS A 171 7.79 -17.18 -2.57
N PRO A 172 8.91 -17.21 -1.82
CA PRO A 172 10.20 -16.70 -2.30
C PRO A 172 10.69 -17.42 -3.56
N ASN A 173 10.42 -18.73 -3.70
CA ASN A 173 10.83 -19.55 -4.84
C ASN A 173 9.62 -20.15 -5.59
N GLY A 174 8.47 -19.48 -5.57
CA GLY A 174 7.23 -19.97 -6.18
C GLY A 174 6.44 -20.96 -5.33
N PHE A 175 7.02 -21.48 -4.24
CA PHE A 175 6.37 -22.37 -3.27
C PHE A 175 6.13 -21.65 -1.95
N LEU A 176 5.07 -22.06 -1.23
CA LEU A 176 4.81 -21.56 0.12
C LEU A 176 6.00 -21.88 1.04
N ALA A 177 6.50 -20.86 1.73
CA ALA A 177 7.60 -20.99 2.67
C ALA A 177 7.38 -20.13 3.90
N ASN A 178 7.98 -20.52 5.01
CA ASN A 178 7.98 -19.72 6.21
C ASN A 178 8.80 -18.44 6.00
N ILE A 179 8.21 -17.30 6.32
CA ILE A 179 8.99 -16.08 6.53
C ILE A 179 9.56 -16.11 7.97
N THR A 180 10.82 -15.74 8.11
CA THR A 180 11.42 -15.52 9.43
C THR A 180 11.19 -14.07 9.85
N VAL A 181 10.42 -13.86 10.93
CA VAL A 181 10.17 -12.53 11.46
C VAL A 181 10.90 -12.33 12.78
N THR A 182 11.77 -11.32 12.83
CA THR A 182 12.47 -10.93 14.05
C THR A 182 11.69 -9.83 14.78
N MET A 183 11.41 -10.05 16.06
CA MET A 183 10.67 -9.11 16.90
C MET A 183 11.11 -9.21 18.36
N THR A 184 10.71 -8.25 19.19
CA THR A 184 10.88 -8.35 20.65
C THR A 184 9.80 -9.23 21.28
N ALA A 185 10.03 -9.71 22.51
CA ALA A 185 9.04 -10.48 23.26
C ALA A 185 7.73 -9.67 23.48
N ALA A 186 7.86 -8.37 23.77
CA ALA A 186 6.71 -7.48 23.94
C ALA A 186 5.89 -7.33 22.66
N GLN A 187 6.55 -7.20 21.50
CA GLN A 187 5.88 -7.15 20.20
C GLN A 187 5.14 -8.45 19.91
N LYS A 188 5.79 -9.62 20.15
CA LYS A 188 5.15 -10.92 19.99
C LYS A 188 3.87 -11.03 20.80
N ALA A 189 3.94 -10.76 22.11
CA ALA A 189 2.80 -10.83 23.00
C ALA A 189 1.64 -9.91 22.57
N LYS A 190 1.95 -8.69 22.13
CA LYS A 190 0.97 -7.71 21.64
C LYS A 190 0.27 -8.17 20.36
N LEU A 191 1.05 -8.62 19.37
CA LEU A 191 0.53 -8.98 18.05
C LEU A 191 -0.29 -10.29 18.08
N GLU A 192 0.11 -11.26 18.90
CA GLU A 192 -0.61 -12.53 19.06
C GLU A 192 -1.99 -12.38 19.72
N GLN A 193 -2.23 -11.29 20.47
CA GLN A 193 -3.57 -10.97 20.96
C GLN A 193 -4.56 -10.63 19.82
N VAL A 194 -4.06 -10.10 18.72
CA VAL A 194 -4.89 -9.75 17.55
C VAL A 194 -5.04 -10.93 16.61
N LYS A 195 -3.93 -11.56 16.24
CA LYS A 195 -3.90 -12.75 15.38
C LYS A 195 -2.66 -13.60 15.67
N PRO A 196 -2.81 -14.84 16.16
CA PRO A 196 -1.68 -15.73 16.44
C PRO A 196 -0.85 -16.02 15.19
N PHE A 197 0.47 -16.10 15.37
CA PHE A 197 1.38 -16.61 14.34
C PHE A 197 1.29 -18.15 14.33
N LYS A 198 1.24 -18.71 13.13
CA LYS A 198 1.21 -20.17 12.94
C LYS A 198 2.43 -20.58 12.12
N GLU A 199 3.27 -21.40 12.71
CA GLU A 199 4.30 -22.14 11.99
C GLU A 199 3.62 -23.39 11.41
N SER A 200 3.42 -23.39 10.09
CA SER A 200 2.81 -24.55 9.45
C SER A 200 3.85 -25.64 9.32
N ALA A 201 3.71 -26.69 10.13
CA ALA A 201 4.56 -27.85 10.01
C ALA A 201 4.01 -28.91 9.05
N ASN A 202 2.71 -29.02 8.79
CA ASN A 202 2.13 -30.10 7.97
C ASN A 202 0.64 -29.90 7.59
N ASP A 203 0.11 -28.70 7.52
CA ASP A 203 -1.28 -28.55 7.11
C ASP A 203 -1.39 -28.07 5.66
N ASP A 204 -1.57 -29.02 4.74
CA ASP A 204 -1.83 -28.80 3.31
C ASP A 204 -3.13 -28.03 3.03
N ARG A 205 -3.88 -27.69 4.09
CA ARG A 205 -5.13 -26.96 4.08
C ARG A 205 -5.05 -25.56 4.67
N ALA A 206 -3.87 -24.92 4.61
CA ALA A 206 -3.78 -23.51 4.99
C ALA A 206 -4.74 -22.71 4.10
N ASN A 207 -5.89 -22.33 4.66
CA ASN A 207 -6.84 -21.47 3.98
C ASN A 207 -6.12 -20.24 3.45
N TYR A 208 -6.35 -19.88 2.20
CA TYR A 208 -5.80 -18.70 1.52
C TYR A 208 -6.02 -17.41 2.33
N ASP A 209 -6.92 -17.42 3.30
CA ASP A 209 -7.26 -16.29 4.17
C ASP A 209 -6.42 -16.19 5.45
N ASP A 210 -5.55 -17.18 5.77
CA ASP A 210 -4.71 -17.10 6.97
C ASP A 210 -3.38 -16.39 6.67
N THR A 211 -3.42 -15.06 6.74
CA THR A 211 -2.28 -14.17 6.46
C THR A 211 -1.13 -14.28 7.47
N ASN A 212 -1.27 -15.06 8.53
CA ASN A 212 -0.21 -15.35 9.51
C ASN A 212 0.21 -16.83 9.53
N SER A 213 -0.26 -17.66 8.60
CA SER A 213 0.30 -18.99 8.37
C SER A 213 1.72 -18.89 7.82
N TRP A 214 2.57 -19.86 8.14
CA TRP A 214 3.95 -19.94 7.65
C TRP A 214 4.86 -18.80 8.14
N VAL A 215 4.65 -18.32 9.36
CA VAL A 215 5.50 -17.32 10.01
C VAL A 215 6.33 -17.97 11.11
N LYS A 216 7.65 -18.02 10.92
CA LYS A 216 8.60 -18.41 11.98
C LYS A 216 9.02 -17.16 12.76
N VAL A 217 8.72 -17.13 14.04
CA VAL A 217 9.08 -15.99 14.91
C VAL A 217 10.43 -16.23 15.57
N VAL A 218 11.31 -15.23 15.45
CA VAL A 218 12.56 -15.15 16.20
C VAL A 218 12.44 -14.00 17.19
N VAL A 219 12.45 -14.35 18.47
CA VAL A 219 12.43 -13.34 19.55
C VAL A 219 13.87 -12.95 19.84
N ALA A 220 14.20 -11.69 19.56
CA ALA A 220 15.50 -11.14 19.91
C ALA A 220 15.46 -10.51 21.32
N PRO A 221 16.59 -10.51 22.02
CA PRO A 221 16.71 -9.88 23.32
C PRO A 221 16.46 -8.38 23.30
#